data_6a56e2ca33f99085ef2457ad5bb7a40f
#
_entry.id   6a56e2ca33f99085ef2457ad5bb7a40f
#
_cell.length_a   1.000
_cell.length_b   1.000
_cell.length_c   1.000
_cell.angle_alpha   90.00
_cell.angle_beta   90.00
_cell.angle_gamma   90.00
#
_symmetry.space_group_name_H-M   'P 1'
#
loop_
_entity.id
_entity.type
_entity.pdbx_description
1 polymer ?
#
loop_
_entity_poly.entity_id
_entity_poly.type
_entity_poly.pdbx_seq_one_letter_code
_entity_poly.pdbx_strand_id
1 'polypeptide(L)'
;MSEMSGDEAAGVALLRRLEAWVTAGVIEPSCAAAVQTVAANPDWLALPGRTVVALGAGAEVGPLPVLLSWGARVIGVDLPRPAIWERVLETARRSGGTLLVPVVHDKPGEDAVAPEDGEDLTQRAGIDLASDVPAVADWLAGVDGPLVIGNYVYADGAANVRVASAVDALTERLQAGHGDVALAFLATPTDVFAVPADAVAQSIRAFAARSRAAKLGGWPLRTLSGGRLLRPAYPPGANPGICDGLVPQQGPNYALAKRVQRWRATLARDGGATVSMNVAPPTRTRSVTKNRVLAAAYAGAPRFGLEVFEPATTKTLMAALLVHDLHTGGGPEQAHPWQDEAHAAAHGGMWRVPYAPRSALGLAALLGYTAARNKVQRGGPLPDQRQPRVGVLSAARGGQHPGEVVGQIGRAPA
;
A
#
# COMPACT_ATOMS: atom_id res chain seq x y z
N MET A 1 18.53 30.14 -22.97
CA MET A 1 18.19 28.91 -22.22
C MET A 1 17.03 29.32 -21.30
N SER A 2 15.81 28.87 -21.60
CA SER A 2 14.64 29.15 -20.75
C SER A 2 14.81 28.39 -19.42
N GLU A 3 14.67 29.06 -18.28
CA GLU A 3 14.60 28.40 -16.97
C GLU A 3 13.35 27.53 -16.97
N MET A 4 13.50 26.23 -16.66
CA MET A 4 12.37 25.32 -16.50
C MET A 4 11.52 25.76 -15.32
N SER A 5 10.19 25.72 -15.45
CA SER A 5 9.29 25.97 -14.33
C SER A 5 9.51 24.91 -13.22
N GLY A 6 9.17 25.25 -11.97
CA GLY A 6 9.32 24.31 -10.86
C GLY A 6 8.56 22.99 -11.08
N ASP A 7 7.42 23.05 -11.76
CA ASP A 7 6.58 21.88 -12.06
C ASP A 7 7.19 21.01 -13.18
N GLU A 8 7.81 21.60 -14.21
CA GLU A 8 8.56 20.86 -15.23
C GLU A 8 9.78 20.15 -14.63
N ALA A 9 10.51 20.83 -13.73
CA ALA A 9 11.65 20.24 -13.04
C ALA A 9 11.22 19.05 -12.14
N ALA A 10 10.10 19.16 -11.45
CA ALA A 10 9.52 18.09 -10.64
C ALA A 10 9.08 16.89 -11.50
N GLY A 11 8.43 17.14 -12.65
CA GLY A 11 8.04 16.12 -13.61
C GLY A 11 9.25 15.36 -14.16
N VAL A 12 10.30 16.04 -14.58
CA VAL A 12 11.55 15.41 -15.04
C VAL A 12 12.22 14.58 -13.95
N ALA A 13 12.21 15.06 -12.70
CA ALA A 13 12.78 14.31 -11.58
C ALA A 13 11.98 13.02 -11.29
N LEU A 14 10.65 13.07 -11.38
CA LEU A 14 9.78 11.89 -11.27
C LEU A 14 10.10 10.86 -12.34
N LEU A 15 10.14 11.26 -13.62
CA LEU A 15 10.42 10.37 -14.74
C LEU A 15 11.78 9.67 -14.58
N ARG A 16 12.83 10.42 -14.22
CA ARG A 16 14.18 9.87 -13.97
C ARG A 16 14.16 8.86 -12.82
N ARG A 17 13.37 9.12 -11.77
CA ARG A 17 13.28 8.22 -10.63
C ARG A 17 12.57 6.92 -11.00
N LEU A 18 11.48 7.00 -11.75
CA LEU A 18 10.76 5.82 -12.25
C LEU A 18 11.66 4.97 -13.15
N GLU A 19 12.38 5.58 -14.08
CA GLU A 19 13.34 4.90 -14.95
C GLU A 19 14.46 4.20 -14.16
N ALA A 20 15.00 4.87 -13.15
CA ALA A 20 16.00 4.29 -12.26
C ALA A 20 15.46 3.07 -11.50
N TRP A 21 14.23 3.13 -11.00
CA TRP A 21 13.60 2.01 -10.32
C TRP A 21 13.30 0.83 -11.25
N VAL A 22 12.84 1.09 -12.46
CA VAL A 22 12.64 0.03 -13.49
C VAL A 22 13.98 -0.62 -13.84
N THR A 23 15.01 0.18 -14.11
CA THR A 23 16.36 -0.33 -14.47
C THR A 23 16.94 -1.17 -13.33
N ALA A 24 16.77 -0.73 -12.09
CA ALA A 24 17.21 -1.47 -10.89
C ALA A 24 16.31 -2.69 -10.59
N GLY A 25 15.18 -2.84 -11.26
CA GLY A 25 14.21 -3.91 -11.01
C GLY A 25 13.46 -3.76 -9.69
N VAL A 26 13.28 -2.52 -9.20
CA VAL A 26 12.58 -2.19 -7.95
C VAL A 26 11.06 -2.19 -8.14
N ILE A 27 10.61 -1.71 -9.28
CA ILE A 27 9.21 -1.71 -9.72
C ILE A 27 9.07 -2.35 -11.11
N GLU A 28 7.88 -2.83 -11.42
CA GLU A 28 7.59 -3.33 -12.77
C GLU A 28 7.49 -2.16 -13.78
N PRO A 29 7.85 -2.38 -15.06
CA PRO A 29 7.71 -1.35 -16.10
C PRO A 29 6.29 -0.79 -16.21
N SER A 30 5.28 -1.63 -16.06
CA SER A 30 3.86 -1.24 -16.04
C SER A 30 3.52 -0.32 -14.87
N CYS A 31 4.18 -0.47 -13.72
CA CYS A 31 4.03 0.45 -12.60
C CYS A 31 4.53 1.86 -12.95
N ALA A 32 5.70 1.95 -13.59
CA ALA A 32 6.22 3.23 -14.06
C ALA A 32 5.29 3.88 -15.10
N ALA A 33 4.80 3.10 -16.05
CA ALA A 33 3.86 3.58 -17.08
C ALA A 33 2.55 4.10 -16.48
N ALA A 34 1.98 3.38 -15.50
CA ALA A 34 0.77 3.80 -14.80
C ALA A 34 0.97 5.16 -14.09
N VAL A 35 2.09 5.32 -13.36
CA VAL A 35 2.40 6.59 -12.68
C VAL A 35 2.63 7.73 -13.68
N GLN A 36 3.28 7.46 -14.80
CA GLN A 36 3.48 8.45 -15.88
C GLN A 36 2.14 8.88 -16.49
N THR A 37 1.22 7.93 -16.71
CA THR A 37 -0.12 8.22 -17.21
C THR A 37 -0.89 9.13 -16.25
N VAL A 38 -0.84 8.87 -14.94
CA VAL A 38 -1.48 9.73 -13.94
C VAL A 38 -0.83 11.11 -13.88
N ALA A 39 0.50 11.18 -13.97
CA ALA A 39 1.22 12.45 -14.00
C ALA A 39 0.85 13.31 -15.23
N ALA A 40 0.52 12.67 -16.36
CA ALA A 40 0.06 13.35 -17.58
C ALA A 40 -1.42 13.78 -17.51
N ASN A 41 -2.19 13.30 -16.52
CA ASN A 41 -3.62 13.57 -16.38
C ASN A 41 -3.93 14.09 -14.96
N PRO A 42 -3.51 15.30 -14.60
CA PRO A 42 -3.68 15.84 -13.24
C PRO A 42 -5.14 15.95 -12.79
N ASP A 43 -6.07 16.11 -13.71
CA ASP A 43 -7.51 16.15 -13.42
C ASP A 43 -8.06 14.84 -12.85
N TRP A 44 -7.34 13.74 -13.04
CA TRP A 44 -7.71 12.43 -12.48
C TRP A 44 -7.51 12.34 -10.97
N LEU A 45 -6.60 13.15 -10.43
CA LEU A 45 -6.12 13.04 -9.05
C LEU A 45 -7.22 13.22 -8.01
N ALA A 46 -8.18 14.09 -8.28
CA ALA A 46 -9.32 14.36 -7.39
C ALA A 46 -10.40 13.26 -7.44
N LEU A 47 -10.31 12.30 -8.36
CA LEU A 47 -11.32 11.26 -8.59
C LEU A 47 -12.74 11.84 -8.74
N PRO A 48 -12.98 12.74 -9.70
CA PRO A 48 -14.26 13.43 -9.83
C PRO A 48 -15.41 12.43 -9.99
N GLY A 49 -16.52 12.70 -9.28
CA GLY A 49 -17.71 11.84 -9.33
C GLY A 49 -17.61 10.52 -8.56
N ARG A 50 -16.52 10.25 -7.84
CA ARG A 50 -16.32 9.03 -7.03
C ARG A 50 -16.08 9.38 -5.56
N THR A 51 -16.59 8.53 -4.67
CA THR A 51 -16.30 8.61 -3.23
C THR A 51 -15.44 7.42 -2.82
N VAL A 52 -14.26 7.68 -2.26
CA VAL A 52 -13.36 6.62 -1.78
C VAL A 52 -13.67 6.32 -0.32
N VAL A 53 -14.01 5.08 0.00
CA VAL A 53 -14.19 4.59 1.37
C VAL A 53 -12.89 3.96 1.84
N ALA A 54 -12.16 4.63 2.73
CA ALA A 54 -10.91 4.13 3.29
C ALA A 54 -11.16 3.34 4.58
N LEU A 55 -11.36 2.03 4.46
CA LEU A 55 -11.46 1.13 5.62
C LEU A 55 -10.05 0.92 6.20
N GLY A 56 -9.82 1.43 7.40
CA GLY A 56 -8.50 1.62 7.98
C GLY A 56 -7.94 3.01 7.66
N ALA A 57 -8.70 4.08 7.98
CA ALA A 57 -8.36 5.48 7.68
C ALA A 57 -7.00 5.91 8.24
N GLY A 58 -6.60 5.38 9.40
CA GLY A 58 -5.30 5.64 10.03
C GLY A 58 -4.17 4.74 9.54
N ALA A 59 -4.38 3.91 8.51
CA ALA A 59 -3.36 3.00 8.00
C ALA A 59 -2.11 3.75 7.51
N GLU A 60 -0.93 3.27 7.93
CA GLU A 60 0.33 3.99 7.70
C GLU A 60 0.75 4.04 6.22
N VAL A 61 0.30 3.07 5.41
CA VAL A 61 0.55 3.01 3.96
C VAL A 61 -0.72 3.22 3.13
N GLY A 62 -1.85 3.50 3.80
CA GLY A 62 -3.12 3.80 3.13
C GLY A 62 -3.06 5.11 2.33
N PRO A 63 -3.77 5.21 1.22
CA PRO A 63 -3.71 6.36 0.31
C PRO A 63 -4.48 7.60 0.81
N LEU A 64 -5.30 7.49 1.87
CA LEU A 64 -6.20 8.56 2.35
C LEU A 64 -5.53 9.95 2.44
N PRO A 65 -4.34 10.12 3.08
CA PRO A 65 -3.74 11.44 3.19
C PRO A 65 -3.38 12.06 1.83
N VAL A 66 -3.00 11.24 0.88
CA VAL A 66 -2.62 11.66 -0.47
C VAL A 66 -3.85 12.01 -1.28
N LEU A 67 -4.89 11.18 -1.24
CA LEU A 67 -6.16 11.44 -1.93
C LEU A 67 -6.80 12.74 -1.44
N LEU A 68 -6.82 12.98 -0.13
CA LEU A 68 -7.28 14.26 0.41
C LEU A 68 -6.45 15.44 -0.09
N SER A 69 -5.12 15.29 -0.14
CA SER A 69 -4.24 16.36 -0.66
C SER A 69 -4.46 16.64 -2.15
N TRP A 70 -4.98 15.67 -2.89
CA TRP A 70 -5.34 15.79 -4.30
C TRP A 70 -6.77 16.29 -4.54
N GLY A 71 -7.54 16.56 -3.48
CA GLY A 71 -8.90 17.10 -3.57
C GLY A 71 -10.00 16.05 -3.64
N ALA A 72 -9.69 14.78 -3.42
CA ALA A 72 -10.68 13.70 -3.49
C ALA A 72 -11.68 13.75 -2.32
N ARG A 73 -12.88 13.21 -2.55
CA ARG A 73 -13.89 12.95 -1.52
C ARG A 73 -13.64 11.58 -0.90
N VAL A 74 -13.37 11.54 0.41
CA VAL A 74 -12.99 10.31 1.12
C VAL A 74 -13.89 10.10 2.33
N ILE A 75 -14.43 8.90 2.49
CA ILE A 75 -15.03 8.42 3.73
C ILE A 75 -13.94 7.66 4.50
N GLY A 76 -13.59 8.12 5.69
CA GLY A 76 -12.63 7.44 6.56
C GLY A 76 -13.34 6.57 7.59
N VAL A 77 -13.04 5.27 7.64
CA VAL A 77 -13.57 4.35 8.65
C VAL A 77 -12.42 3.72 9.41
N ASP A 78 -12.41 3.86 10.73
CA ASP A 78 -11.40 3.26 11.63
C ASP A 78 -11.97 3.14 13.04
N LEU A 79 -11.24 2.47 13.91
CA LEU A 79 -11.61 2.27 15.30
C LEU A 79 -11.89 3.59 16.02
N PRO A 80 -12.81 3.63 17.01
CA PRO A 80 -13.11 4.80 17.81
C PRO A 80 -11.98 5.08 18.82
N ARG A 81 -10.83 5.50 18.31
CA ARG A 81 -9.62 5.81 19.08
C ARG A 81 -9.16 7.23 18.80
N PRO A 82 -9.22 8.14 19.77
CA PRO A 82 -8.88 9.56 19.59
C PRO A 82 -7.55 9.79 18.88
N ALA A 83 -6.50 9.04 19.24
CA ALA A 83 -5.18 9.17 18.62
C ALA A 83 -5.12 8.83 17.12
N ILE A 84 -6.10 8.09 16.57
CA ILE A 84 -6.23 7.87 15.13
C ILE A 84 -6.85 9.11 14.51
N TRP A 85 -7.97 9.57 15.05
CA TRP A 85 -8.77 10.64 14.50
C TRP A 85 -8.09 12.01 14.61
N GLU A 86 -7.34 12.28 15.67
CA GLU A 86 -6.50 13.46 15.77
C GLU A 86 -5.61 13.64 14.52
N ARG A 87 -4.91 12.58 14.10
CA ARG A 87 -4.04 12.63 12.91
C ARG A 87 -4.80 12.70 11.60
N VAL A 88 -5.92 11.97 11.50
CA VAL A 88 -6.74 11.92 10.27
C VAL A 88 -7.42 13.25 10.04
N LEU A 89 -8.05 13.82 11.07
CA LEU A 89 -8.71 15.12 11.02
C LEU A 89 -7.71 16.26 10.77
N GLU A 90 -6.55 16.23 11.41
CA GLU A 90 -5.48 17.21 11.16
C GLU A 90 -4.98 17.14 9.70
N THR A 91 -4.91 15.94 9.13
CA THR A 91 -4.58 15.77 7.71
C THR A 91 -5.66 16.38 6.83
N ALA A 92 -6.93 16.13 7.13
CA ALA A 92 -8.05 16.67 6.35
C ALA A 92 -8.08 18.21 6.37
N ARG A 93 -7.93 18.83 7.56
CA ARG A 93 -7.88 20.30 7.70
C ARG A 93 -6.79 20.98 6.87
N ARG A 94 -5.72 20.26 6.55
CA ARG A 94 -4.59 20.77 5.73
C ARG A 94 -4.66 20.36 4.27
N SER A 95 -5.73 19.68 3.88
CA SER A 95 -5.91 19.14 2.54
C SER A 95 -7.02 19.88 1.80
N GLY A 96 -7.02 19.82 0.47
CA GLY A 96 -8.09 20.39 -0.36
C GLY A 96 -9.29 19.48 -0.60
N GLY A 97 -9.25 18.23 -0.12
CA GLY A 97 -10.31 17.26 -0.28
C GLY A 97 -11.34 17.28 0.83
N THR A 98 -12.39 16.49 0.67
CA THR A 98 -13.48 16.33 1.65
C THR A 98 -13.33 15.03 2.41
N LEU A 99 -13.38 15.07 3.75
CA LEU A 99 -13.38 13.89 4.60
C LEU A 99 -14.72 13.73 5.31
N LEU A 100 -15.35 12.55 5.14
CA LEU A 100 -16.51 12.14 5.92
C LEU A 100 -16.06 11.07 6.92
N VAL A 101 -16.59 11.14 8.15
CA VAL A 101 -16.25 10.23 9.24
C VAL A 101 -17.48 9.68 9.93
N PRO A 102 -17.49 8.41 10.40
CA PRO A 102 -18.59 7.89 11.19
C PRO A 102 -18.59 8.53 12.58
N VAL A 103 -19.72 9.10 12.97
CA VAL A 103 -19.98 9.56 14.34
C VAL A 103 -21.15 8.76 14.89
N VAL A 104 -20.93 8.07 16.00
CA VAL A 104 -21.98 7.28 16.67
C VAL A 104 -22.79 8.21 17.58
N HIS A 105 -24.10 8.27 17.37
CA HIS A 105 -25.02 8.99 18.24
C HIS A 105 -25.54 8.07 19.35
N ASP A 106 -25.58 8.59 20.57
CA ASP A 106 -26.06 7.84 21.74
C ASP A 106 -27.57 7.68 21.80
N LYS A 107 -28.32 8.45 21.01
CA LYS A 107 -29.80 8.42 20.96
C LYS A 107 -30.34 8.22 19.56
N PRO A 108 -31.29 7.29 19.35
CA PRO A 108 -32.03 7.19 18.11
C PRO A 108 -32.95 8.42 17.93
N GLY A 109 -32.88 9.08 16.75
CA GLY A 109 -33.78 10.18 16.40
C GLY A 109 -33.27 11.60 16.66
N GLU A 110 -32.02 11.77 17.13
CA GLU A 110 -31.37 13.07 17.02
C GLU A 110 -30.97 13.26 15.54
N ASP A 111 -31.63 14.24 14.90
CA ASP A 111 -31.27 14.64 13.55
C ASP A 111 -29.79 14.96 13.48
N ALA A 112 -29.24 14.52 12.38
CA ALA A 112 -27.86 14.71 12.02
C ALA A 112 -27.48 16.19 11.91
N VAL A 113 -27.37 16.87 13.03
CA VAL A 113 -26.78 18.20 13.11
C VAL A 113 -25.27 18.00 12.93
N ALA A 114 -24.71 18.63 11.88
CA ALA A 114 -23.27 18.77 11.79
C ALA A 114 -22.77 19.30 13.15
N PRO A 115 -21.72 18.69 13.75
CA PRO A 115 -21.23 19.16 15.03
C PRO A 115 -20.98 20.66 14.93
N GLU A 116 -21.59 21.44 15.86
CA GLU A 116 -21.34 22.87 15.93
C GLU A 116 -19.84 23.09 16.08
N ASP A 117 -19.35 24.20 15.49
CA ASP A 117 -17.95 24.61 15.58
C ASP A 117 -17.50 24.58 17.04
N GLY A 118 -16.73 23.55 17.44
CA GLY A 118 -16.21 23.37 18.80
C GLY A 118 -16.40 21.99 19.41
N GLU A 119 -17.29 21.12 18.89
CA GLU A 119 -17.36 19.74 19.38
C GLU A 119 -16.11 18.93 18.92
N ASP A 120 -15.49 18.23 19.87
CA ASP A 120 -14.30 17.45 19.59
C ASP A 120 -14.65 16.15 18.84
N LEU A 121 -14.76 16.25 17.51
CA LEU A 121 -14.92 15.10 16.62
C LEU A 121 -13.89 13.99 16.88
N THR A 122 -12.74 14.35 17.44
CA THR A 122 -11.68 13.40 17.75
C THR A 122 -12.13 12.34 18.75
N GLN A 123 -13.01 12.72 19.68
CA GLN A 123 -13.55 11.83 20.71
C GLN A 123 -14.74 10.99 20.23
N ARG A 124 -15.46 11.46 19.22
CA ARG A 124 -16.75 10.88 18.78
C ARG A 124 -16.62 10.08 17.49
N ALA A 125 -15.58 10.35 16.69
CA ALA A 125 -15.39 9.69 15.40
C ALA A 125 -14.90 8.24 15.55
N GLY A 126 -15.38 7.39 14.66
CA GLY A 126 -14.91 6.01 14.53
C GLY A 126 -15.97 4.96 14.82
N ILE A 127 -15.74 3.77 14.29
CA ILE A 127 -16.59 2.60 14.46
C ILE A 127 -15.74 1.34 14.32
N ASP A 128 -16.04 0.29 15.09
CA ASP A 128 -15.31 -0.99 15.01
C ASP A 128 -15.89 -1.89 13.92
N LEU A 129 -15.19 -2.02 12.82
CA LEU A 129 -15.57 -2.92 11.72
C LEU A 129 -15.69 -4.40 12.11
N ALA A 130 -15.11 -4.82 13.25
CA ALA A 130 -15.22 -6.21 13.68
C ALA A 130 -16.57 -6.51 14.38
N SER A 131 -17.29 -5.48 14.82
CA SER A 131 -18.57 -5.60 15.54
C SER A 131 -19.74 -4.91 14.84
N ASP A 132 -19.50 -3.85 14.10
CA ASP A 132 -20.55 -2.94 13.63
C ASP A 132 -20.71 -2.92 12.08
N VAL A 133 -20.38 -4.03 11.42
CA VAL A 133 -20.51 -4.17 9.94
C VAL A 133 -21.92 -3.79 9.43
N PRO A 134 -23.04 -4.21 10.05
CA PRO A 134 -24.36 -3.83 9.56
C PRO A 134 -24.58 -2.31 9.52
N ALA A 135 -24.22 -1.61 10.59
CA ALA A 135 -24.38 -0.15 10.67
C ALA A 135 -23.54 0.58 9.61
N VAL A 136 -22.30 0.11 9.39
CA VAL A 136 -21.43 0.66 8.33
C VAL A 136 -22.00 0.38 6.94
N ALA A 137 -22.53 -0.83 6.72
CA ALA A 137 -23.13 -1.20 5.44
C ALA A 137 -24.36 -0.33 5.12
N ASP A 138 -25.26 -0.16 6.10
CA ASP A 138 -26.47 0.62 5.93
C ASP A 138 -26.13 2.13 5.69
N TRP A 139 -25.15 2.66 6.40
CA TRP A 139 -24.66 4.02 6.15
C TRP A 139 -24.10 4.18 4.75
N LEU A 140 -23.19 3.28 4.33
CA LEU A 140 -22.56 3.36 3.01
C LEU A 140 -23.55 3.10 1.87
N ALA A 141 -24.58 2.28 2.08
CA ALA A 141 -25.64 2.08 1.11
C ALA A 141 -26.47 3.35 0.85
N GLY A 142 -26.53 4.29 1.82
CA GLY A 142 -27.17 5.59 1.67
C GLY A 142 -26.27 6.68 1.05
N VAL A 143 -25.04 6.37 0.68
CA VAL A 143 -24.14 7.33 0.02
C VAL A 143 -24.41 7.35 -1.47
N ASP A 144 -24.74 8.52 -2.01
CA ASP A 144 -25.01 8.68 -3.43
C ASP A 144 -23.75 8.59 -4.30
N GLY A 145 -23.92 8.01 -5.48
CA GLY A 145 -22.92 7.92 -6.54
C GLY A 145 -21.92 6.75 -6.40
N PRO A 146 -20.98 6.63 -7.31
CA PRO A 146 -20.00 5.54 -7.36
C PRO A 146 -19.11 5.48 -6.12
N LEU A 147 -19.00 4.31 -5.51
CA LEU A 147 -18.12 4.04 -4.37
C LEU A 147 -16.85 3.29 -4.77
N VAL A 148 -15.76 3.60 -4.10
CA VAL A 148 -14.51 2.84 -4.17
C VAL A 148 -14.20 2.31 -2.79
N ILE A 149 -14.38 1.02 -2.55
CA ILE A 149 -14.14 0.40 -1.25
C ILE A 149 -12.68 0.01 -1.12
N GLY A 150 -11.90 0.82 -0.41
CA GLY A 150 -10.48 0.63 -0.14
C GLY A 150 -10.26 -0.14 1.16
N ASN A 151 -9.72 -1.36 1.07
CA ASN A 151 -9.44 -2.20 2.23
C ASN A 151 -7.98 -2.06 2.67
N TYR A 152 -7.76 -1.24 3.70
CA TYR A 152 -6.44 -0.96 4.29
C TYR A 152 -6.36 -1.37 5.75
N VAL A 153 -7.33 -2.16 6.23
CA VAL A 153 -7.38 -2.61 7.63
C VAL A 153 -6.17 -3.46 7.99
N TYR A 154 -5.72 -3.28 9.22
CA TYR A 154 -4.69 -4.08 9.84
C TYR A 154 -4.93 -4.17 11.36
N ALA A 155 -4.74 -5.36 11.91
CA ALA A 155 -4.72 -5.58 13.34
C ALA A 155 -3.66 -6.64 13.69
N ASP A 156 -3.29 -6.74 14.96
CA ASP A 156 -2.34 -7.74 15.42
C ASP A 156 -3.02 -9.10 15.68
N GLY A 157 -2.31 -10.19 15.38
CA GLY A 157 -2.72 -11.55 15.69
C GLY A 157 -4.05 -11.97 15.04
N ALA A 158 -4.90 -12.68 15.78
CA ALA A 158 -6.18 -13.21 15.27
C ALA A 158 -7.19 -12.11 14.94
N ALA A 159 -7.09 -10.93 15.55
CA ALA A 159 -7.95 -9.79 15.24
C ALA A 159 -7.79 -9.34 13.76
N ASN A 160 -6.61 -9.55 13.17
CA ASN A 160 -6.38 -9.22 11.77
C ASN A 160 -7.25 -10.07 10.82
N VAL A 161 -7.38 -11.37 11.09
CA VAL A 161 -8.25 -12.25 10.31
C VAL A 161 -9.71 -11.87 10.52
N ARG A 162 -10.11 -11.60 11.76
CA ARG A 162 -11.48 -11.22 12.10
C ARG A 162 -11.90 -9.94 11.34
N VAL A 163 -11.11 -8.87 11.41
CA VAL A 163 -11.45 -7.63 10.71
C VAL A 163 -11.37 -7.79 9.20
N ALA A 164 -10.43 -8.60 8.67
CA ALA A 164 -10.37 -8.88 7.24
C ALA A 164 -11.63 -9.62 6.75
N SER A 165 -12.14 -10.59 7.51
CA SER A 165 -13.39 -11.29 7.18
C SER A 165 -14.61 -10.38 7.31
N ALA A 166 -14.65 -9.51 8.31
CA ALA A 166 -15.72 -8.53 8.48
C ALA A 166 -15.80 -7.55 7.30
N VAL A 167 -14.63 -7.04 6.86
CA VAL A 167 -14.55 -6.17 5.67
C VAL A 167 -14.87 -6.92 4.39
N ASP A 168 -14.55 -8.21 4.29
CA ASP A 168 -14.92 -9.04 3.15
C ASP A 168 -16.46 -9.16 3.04
N ALA A 169 -17.15 -9.45 4.14
CA ALA A 169 -18.61 -9.50 4.21
C ALA A 169 -19.27 -8.14 3.91
N LEU A 170 -18.70 -7.04 4.43
CA LEU A 170 -19.13 -5.67 4.11
C LEU A 170 -19.03 -5.40 2.60
N THR A 171 -17.90 -5.75 2.00
CA THR A 171 -17.64 -5.55 0.58
C THR A 171 -18.65 -6.32 -0.27
N GLU A 172 -18.90 -7.59 0.05
CA GLU A 172 -19.88 -8.42 -0.65
C GLU A 172 -21.30 -7.83 -0.57
N ARG A 173 -21.72 -7.38 0.62
CA ARG A 173 -23.02 -6.75 0.82
C ARG A 173 -23.16 -5.47 0.00
N LEU A 174 -22.14 -4.62 -0.04
CA LEU A 174 -22.16 -3.38 -0.82
C LEU A 174 -22.19 -3.67 -2.33
N GLN A 175 -21.40 -4.62 -2.82
CA GLN A 175 -21.43 -5.03 -4.22
C GLN A 175 -22.80 -5.58 -4.66
N ALA A 176 -23.51 -6.26 -3.75
CA ALA A 176 -24.85 -6.79 -4.05
C ALA A 176 -25.96 -5.72 -4.01
N GLY A 177 -25.79 -4.67 -3.22
CA GLY A 177 -26.85 -3.69 -2.95
C GLY A 177 -26.63 -2.29 -3.52
N HIS A 178 -25.40 -1.94 -3.91
CA HIS A 178 -25.05 -0.62 -4.44
C HIS A 178 -24.67 -0.72 -5.92
N GLY A 179 -25.18 0.18 -6.76
CA GLY A 179 -25.14 0.03 -8.23
C GLY A 179 -23.75 0.12 -8.88
N ASP A 180 -22.81 0.88 -8.31
CA ASP A 180 -21.44 1.04 -8.85
C ASP A 180 -20.41 1.02 -7.71
N VAL A 181 -19.80 -0.14 -7.50
CA VAL A 181 -18.79 -0.36 -6.46
C VAL A 181 -17.50 -0.87 -7.07
N ALA A 182 -16.48 -0.02 -7.07
CA ALA A 182 -15.10 -0.43 -7.34
C ALA A 182 -14.40 -0.85 -6.04
N LEU A 183 -13.41 -1.72 -6.14
CA LEU A 183 -12.64 -2.20 -4.98
C LEU A 183 -11.18 -1.78 -5.07
N ALA A 184 -10.56 -1.54 -3.91
CA ALA A 184 -9.15 -1.21 -3.83
C ALA A 184 -8.45 -1.98 -2.69
N PHE A 185 -7.31 -2.58 -3.00
CA PHE A 185 -6.51 -3.37 -2.06
C PHE A 185 -5.03 -3.06 -2.21
N LEU A 186 -4.27 -3.29 -1.14
CA LEU A 186 -2.81 -3.31 -1.16
C LEU A 186 -2.31 -4.72 -0.84
N ALA A 187 -1.75 -5.40 -1.82
CA ALA A 187 -1.04 -6.65 -1.59
C ALA A 187 0.30 -6.37 -0.91
N THR A 188 0.72 -7.29 -0.03
CA THR A 188 2.04 -7.21 0.59
C THR A 188 3.07 -7.90 -0.29
N PRO A 189 4.30 -7.36 -0.45
CA PRO A 189 5.35 -8.04 -1.20
C PRO A 189 5.88 -9.28 -0.45
N THR A 190 5.56 -9.40 0.84
CA THR A 190 5.94 -10.53 1.70
C THR A 190 4.94 -11.69 1.64
N ASP A 191 4.45 -12.00 0.45
CA ASP A 191 3.61 -13.15 0.13
C ASP A 191 4.22 -13.94 -1.05
N VAL A 192 3.51 -14.93 -1.55
CA VAL A 192 3.90 -15.73 -2.72
C VAL A 192 3.21 -15.19 -3.95
N PHE A 193 4.01 -14.90 -4.98
CA PHE A 193 3.52 -14.42 -6.27
C PHE A 193 4.09 -15.25 -7.42
N ALA A 194 3.27 -15.46 -8.43
CA ALA A 194 3.77 -15.82 -9.74
C ALA A 194 4.29 -14.53 -10.43
N VAL A 195 5.47 -14.62 -11.03
CA VAL A 195 6.13 -13.46 -11.63
C VAL A 195 6.45 -13.71 -13.10
N PRO A 196 6.47 -12.65 -13.95
CA PRO A 196 6.65 -12.79 -15.38
C PRO A 196 8.07 -13.26 -15.75
N ALA A 197 8.18 -13.83 -16.94
CA ALA A 197 9.42 -14.41 -17.44
C ALA A 197 10.59 -13.43 -17.53
N ASP A 198 10.33 -12.16 -17.81
CA ASP A 198 11.37 -11.11 -17.86
C ASP A 198 11.95 -10.81 -16.47
N ALA A 199 11.14 -10.85 -15.40
CA ALA A 199 11.60 -10.76 -14.02
C ALA A 199 12.47 -11.93 -13.64
N VAL A 200 12.07 -13.15 -14.01
CA VAL A 200 12.87 -14.37 -13.85
C VAL A 200 14.22 -14.22 -14.56
N ALA A 201 14.20 -13.81 -15.83
CA ALA A 201 15.41 -13.63 -16.63
C ALA A 201 16.35 -12.57 -16.01
N GLN A 202 15.81 -11.45 -15.52
CA GLN A 202 16.61 -10.42 -14.84
C GLN A 202 17.25 -10.97 -13.57
N SER A 203 16.52 -11.69 -12.74
CA SER A 203 17.02 -12.32 -11.53
C SER A 203 18.15 -13.33 -11.82
N ILE A 204 17.98 -14.17 -12.85
CA ILE A 204 19.00 -15.13 -13.28
C ILE A 204 20.27 -14.40 -13.74
N ARG A 205 20.14 -13.33 -14.55
CA ARG A 205 21.28 -12.51 -14.96
C ARG A 205 21.97 -11.88 -13.76
N ALA A 206 21.20 -11.31 -12.80
CA ALA A 206 21.73 -10.73 -11.58
C ALA A 206 22.50 -11.77 -10.74
N PHE A 207 21.98 -13.01 -10.67
CA PHE A 207 22.66 -14.10 -9.97
C PHE A 207 23.99 -14.48 -10.66
N ALA A 208 24.05 -14.52 -11.98
CA ALA A 208 25.27 -14.81 -12.75
C ALA A 208 26.29 -13.67 -12.62
N ALA A 209 25.83 -12.41 -12.64
CA ALA A 209 26.66 -11.20 -12.60
C ALA A 209 27.24 -10.83 -11.22
N ARG A 210 26.95 -11.62 -10.17
CA ARG A 210 27.47 -11.35 -8.82
C ARG A 210 29.00 -11.22 -8.82
N SER A 211 29.52 -10.33 -7.95
CA SER A 211 30.95 -10.11 -7.80
C SER A 211 31.67 -11.41 -7.41
N ARG A 212 32.97 -11.50 -7.70
CA ARG A 212 33.83 -12.64 -7.30
C ARG A 212 33.77 -12.86 -5.78
N ALA A 213 33.81 -11.77 -4.99
CA ALA A 213 33.71 -11.86 -3.54
C ALA A 213 32.35 -12.44 -3.09
N ALA A 214 31.23 -12.05 -3.71
CA ALA A 214 29.92 -12.61 -3.41
C ALA A 214 29.78 -14.10 -3.84
N LYS A 215 30.45 -14.50 -4.92
CA LYS A 215 30.50 -15.89 -5.36
C LYS A 215 31.34 -16.75 -4.38
N LEU A 216 32.53 -16.30 -4.01
CA LEU A 216 33.45 -16.99 -3.10
C LEU A 216 32.86 -17.07 -1.67
N GLY A 217 32.35 -15.98 -1.13
CA GLY A 217 31.73 -15.96 0.20
C GLY A 217 30.36 -16.67 0.27
N GLY A 218 29.61 -16.64 -0.81
CA GLY A 218 28.30 -17.31 -0.88
C GLY A 218 28.39 -18.82 -1.11
N TRP A 219 29.44 -19.31 -1.73
CA TRP A 219 29.60 -20.75 -2.00
C TRP A 219 29.67 -21.62 -0.73
N PRO A 220 30.53 -21.34 0.27
CA PRO A 220 30.56 -22.12 1.50
C PRO A 220 29.26 -21.98 2.30
N LEU A 221 28.65 -20.80 2.37
CA LEU A 221 27.38 -20.63 3.07
C LEU A 221 26.26 -21.49 2.47
N ARG A 222 26.20 -21.55 1.13
CA ARG A 222 25.23 -22.37 0.44
C ARG A 222 25.52 -23.88 0.64
N THR A 223 26.76 -24.28 0.53
CA THR A 223 27.15 -25.71 0.66
C THR A 223 26.93 -26.21 2.08
N LEU A 224 27.42 -25.48 3.10
CA LEU A 224 27.28 -25.84 4.51
C LEU A 224 25.83 -25.80 4.99
N SER A 225 24.99 -24.97 4.36
CA SER A 225 23.56 -24.91 4.69
C SER A 225 22.71 -25.96 3.94
N GLY A 226 23.32 -26.86 3.16
CA GLY A 226 22.60 -27.81 2.30
C GLY A 226 21.73 -27.11 1.25
N GLY A 227 22.19 -25.98 0.71
CA GLY A 227 21.48 -25.21 -0.29
C GLY A 227 20.35 -24.30 0.24
N ARG A 228 20.20 -24.16 1.57
CA ARG A 228 19.13 -23.35 2.17
C ARG A 228 19.41 -21.86 2.12
N LEU A 229 20.68 -21.43 2.22
CA LEU A 229 21.10 -20.03 2.18
C LEU A 229 21.54 -19.61 0.78
N LEU A 230 21.28 -18.37 0.43
CA LEU A 230 21.70 -17.72 -0.83
C LEU A 230 21.35 -18.54 -2.09
N ARG A 231 20.19 -19.17 -2.07
CA ARG A 231 19.65 -19.96 -3.19
C ARG A 231 19.27 -19.02 -4.34
N PRO A 232 19.48 -19.40 -5.62
CA PRO A 232 18.90 -18.67 -6.75
C PRO A 232 17.41 -18.47 -6.57
N ALA A 233 16.90 -17.32 -7.00
CA ALA A 233 15.48 -17.02 -6.85
C ALA A 233 14.61 -17.99 -7.66
N TYR A 234 15.03 -18.29 -8.88
CA TYR A 234 14.26 -19.14 -9.81
C TYR A 234 15.15 -20.20 -10.46
N PRO A 235 14.56 -21.34 -10.85
CA PRO A 235 15.21 -22.27 -11.75
C PRO A 235 15.27 -21.67 -13.17
N PRO A 236 16.26 -22.09 -14.01
CA PRO A 236 16.33 -21.68 -15.40
C PRO A 236 15.05 -22.04 -16.15
N GLY A 237 14.54 -21.07 -16.96
CA GLY A 237 13.38 -21.29 -17.81
C GLY A 237 12.03 -21.27 -17.10
N ALA A 238 11.96 -20.92 -15.82
CA ALA A 238 10.68 -20.79 -15.10
C ALA A 238 9.79 -19.74 -15.78
N ASN A 239 8.54 -20.12 -16.09
CA ASN A 239 7.53 -19.24 -16.67
C ASN A 239 6.13 -19.80 -16.33
N PRO A 240 5.39 -19.16 -15.39
CA PRO A 240 5.84 -18.10 -14.51
C PRO A 240 6.90 -18.58 -13.50
N GLY A 241 7.69 -17.63 -12.98
CA GLY A 241 8.49 -17.85 -11.79
C GLY A 241 7.64 -17.78 -10.53
N ILE A 242 8.05 -18.50 -9.47
CA ILE A 242 7.37 -18.39 -8.16
C ILE A 242 8.29 -17.68 -7.18
N CYS A 243 7.91 -16.44 -6.81
CA CYS A 243 8.61 -15.67 -5.78
C CYS A 243 8.00 -15.99 -4.41
N ASP A 244 8.74 -16.71 -3.58
CA ASP A 244 8.38 -16.94 -2.17
C ASP A 244 9.00 -15.86 -1.29
N GLY A 245 8.21 -14.79 -1.10
CA GLY A 245 8.56 -13.63 -0.25
C GLY A 245 8.10 -13.74 1.19
N LEU A 246 7.49 -14.87 1.60
CA LEU A 246 6.94 -15.04 2.93
C LEU A 246 7.96 -14.76 4.05
N VAL A 247 7.53 -13.96 5.02
CA VAL A 247 8.28 -13.62 6.23
C VAL A 247 7.60 -14.27 7.43
N PRO A 248 8.11 -15.39 7.96
CA PRO A 248 7.47 -16.15 9.06
C PRO A 248 7.20 -15.30 10.31
N GLN A 249 7.99 -14.26 10.54
CA GLN A 249 7.86 -13.35 11.69
C GLN A 249 6.59 -12.48 11.65
N GLN A 250 5.93 -12.36 10.49
CA GLN A 250 4.63 -11.69 10.37
C GLN A 250 3.46 -12.57 10.83
N GLY A 251 3.68 -13.88 10.89
CA GLY A 251 2.72 -14.87 11.38
C GLY A 251 1.65 -15.28 10.35
N PRO A 252 0.97 -16.42 10.60
CA PRO A 252 -0.01 -16.98 9.66
C PRO A 252 -1.27 -16.12 9.54
N ASN A 253 -1.69 -15.43 10.60
CA ASN A 253 -2.87 -14.58 10.58
C ASN A 253 -2.71 -13.40 9.63
N TYR A 254 -1.50 -12.82 9.55
CA TYR A 254 -1.22 -11.75 8.58
C TYR A 254 -1.31 -12.27 7.14
N ALA A 255 -0.68 -13.40 6.87
CA ALA A 255 -0.71 -14.01 5.53
C ALA A 255 -2.15 -14.38 5.12
N LEU A 256 -2.95 -14.95 6.04
CA LEU A 256 -4.34 -15.31 5.75
C LEU A 256 -5.19 -14.07 5.46
N ALA A 257 -5.11 -13.03 6.29
CA ALA A 257 -5.85 -11.78 6.09
C ALA A 257 -5.54 -11.15 4.71
N LYS A 258 -4.25 -11.14 4.30
CA LYS A 258 -3.86 -10.65 2.97
C LYS A 258 -4.37 -11.52 1.84
N ARG A 259 -4.47 -12.83 2.03
CA ARG A 259 -5.03 -13.74 1.01
C ARG A 259 -6.54 -13.62 0.88
N VAL A 260 -7.28 -13.37 1.95
CA VAL A 260 -8.71 -13.04 1.87
C VAL A 260 -8.92 -11.82 0.97
N GLN A 261 -8.11 -10.77 1.12
CA GLN A 261 -8.16 -9.59 0.24
C GLN A 261 -7.87 -9.94 -1.23
N ARG A 262 -6.86 -10.76 -1.51
CA ARG A 262 -6.51 -11.21 -2.87
C ARG A 262 -7.62 -12.06 -3.50
N TRP A 263 -8.22 -12.95 -2.72
CA TRP A 263 -9.35 -13.77 -3.20
C TRP A 263 -10.58 -12.91 -3.51
N ARG A 264 -10.92 -11.94 -2.65
CA ARG A 264 -12.01 -11.00 -2.93
C ARG A 264 -11.74 -10.19 -4.19
N ALA A 265 -10.52 -9.69 -4.37
CA ALA A 265 -10.12 -8.96 -5.57
C ALA A 265 -10.30 -9.79 -6.84
N THR A 266 -9.87 -11.07 -6.82
CA THR A 266 -10.01 -11.98 -7.94
C THR A 266 -11.47 -12.26 -8.27
N LEU A 267 -12.28 -12.60 -7.24
CA LEU A 267 -13.72 -12.88 -7.41
C LEU A 267 -14.48 -11.65 -7.93
N ALA A 268 -14.18 -10.47 -7.40
CA ALA A 268 -14.86 -9.26 -7.83
C ALA A 268 -14.52 -8.90 -9.28
N ARG A 269 -13.26 -9.09 -9.70
CA ARG A 269 -12.83 -8.86 -11.08
C ARG A 269 -13.47 -9.85 -12.04
N ASP A 270 -13.53 -11.13 -11.67
CA ASP A 270 -14.25 -12.16 -12.44
C ASP A 270 -15.74 -11.84 -12.58
N GLY A 271 -16.34 -11.21 -11.56
CA GLY A 271 -17.70 -10.66 -11.60
C GLY A 271 -17.87 -9.35 -12.35
N GLY A 272 -16.83 -8.81 -13.00
CA GLY A 272 -16.88 -7.60 -13.81
C GLY A 272 -16.70 -6.28 -13.04
N ALA A 273 -16.36 -6.31 -11.75
CA ALA A 273 -16.12 -5.10 -10.98
C ALA A 273 -14.75 -4.48 -11.30
N THR A 274 -14.66 -3.15 -11.27
CA THR A 274 -13.37 -2.45 -11.32
C THR A 274 -12.60 -2.72 -10.02
N VAL A 275 -11.39 -3.28 -10.15
CA VAL A 275 -10.55 -3.64 -8.99
C VAL A 275 -9.16 -3.08 -9.12
N SER A 276 -8.77 -2.21 -8.20
CA SER A 276 -7.38 -1.78 -8.02
C SER A 276 -6.71 -2.68 -6.99
N MET A 277 -5.79 -3.53 -7.43
CA MET A 277 -5.02 -4.41 -6.56
C MET A 277 -3.55 -4.30 -6.89
N ASN A 278 -2.80 -3.59 -6.03
CA ASN A 278 -1.40 -3.29 -6.29
C ASN A 278 -0.48 -3.87 -5.21
N VAL A 279 0.65 -4.45 -5.63
CA VAL A 279 1.68 -4.92 -4.71
C VAL A 279 2.46 -3.71 -4.19
N ALA A 280 2.30 -3.41 -2.90
CA ALA A 280 3.03 -2.32 -2.25
C ALA A 280 4.51 -2.70 -2.04
N PRO A 281 5.45 -1.73 -2.08
CA PRO A 281 6.85 -2.03 -1.81
C PRO A 281 7.11 -2.32 -0.33
N PRO A 282 8.23 -3.01 0.00
CA PRO A 282 8.70 -3.13 1.37
C PRO A 282 8.88 -1.72 1.97
N THR A 283 8.11 -1.42 3.01
CA THR A 283 8.01 -0.06 3.57
C THR A 283 8.42 -0.05 5.04
N ARG A 284 9.17 0.97 5.45
CA ARG A 284 9.62 1.17 6.83
C ARG A 284 8.49 1.70 7.70
N THR A 285 7.52 0.82 8.00
CA THR A 285 6.38 1.15 8.88
C THR A 285 6.73 1.02 10.35
N ARG A 286 5.89 1.60 11.21
CA ARG A 286 6.02 1.46 12.67
C ARG A 286 5.93 0.00 13.13
N SER A 287 5.10 -0.82 12.49
CA SER A 287 5.00 -2.25 12.78
C SER A 287 6.31 -3.00 12.48
N VAL A 288 6.97 -2.67 11.38
CA VAL A 288 8.31 -3.19 11.04
C VAL A 288 9.36 -2.72 12.04
N THR A 289 9.38 -1.44 12.39
CA THR A 289 10.41 -0.87 13.29
C THR A 289 10.27 -1.33 14.74
N LYS A 290 9.07 -1.67 15.20
CA LYS A 290 8.83 -2.25 16.53
C LYS A 290 9.38 -3.68 16.66
N ASN A 291 9.37 -4.45 15.58
CA ASN A 291 9.92 -5.82 15.56
C ASN A 291 11.42 -5.78 15.25
N ARG A 292 12.26 -6.06 16.26
CA ARG A 292 13.73 -5.98 16.13
C ARG A 292 14.30 -6.81 15.00
N VAL A 293 13.75 -7.99 14.75
CA VAL A 293 14.23 -8.90 13.68
C VAL A 293 13.85 -8.36 12.30
N LEU A 294 12.62 -7.87 12.14
CA LEU A 294 12.18 -7.24 10.91
C LEU A 294 12.94 -5.94 10.65
N ALA A 295 13.12 -5.09 11.65
CA ALA A 295 13.89 -3.86 11.53
C ALA A 295 15.33 -4.15 11.07
N ALA A 296 15.99 -5.16 11.62
CA ALA A 296 17.31 -5.58 11.20
C ALA A 296 17.31 -6.15 9.78
N ALA A 297 16.31 -6.98 9.41
CA ALA A 297 16.20 -7.51 8.05
C ALA A 297 16.03 -6.39 7.02
N TYR A 298 15.17 -5.41 7.30
CA TYR A 298 14.98 -4.24 6.45
C TYR A 298 16.23 -3.36 6.34
N ALA A 299 17.00 -3.21 7.43
CA ALA A 299 18.29 -2.50 7.40
C ALA A 299 19.36 -3.20 6.56
N GLY A 300 19.32 -4.54 6.48
CA GLY A 300 20.25 -5.33 5.67
C GLY A 300 19.79 -5.62 4.25
N ALA A 301 18.49 -5.45 3.96
CA ALA A 301 17.88 -5.78 2.66
C ALA A 301 18.54 -5.11 1.44
N PRO A 302 18.98 -3.84 1.50
CA PRO A 302 19.67 -3.21 0.38
C PRO A 302 20.95 -3.91 -0.08
N ARG A 303 21.62 -4.67 0.79
CA ARG A 303 22.80 -5.47 0.42
C ARG A 303 22.48 -6.67 -0.48
N PHE A 304 21.20 -7.00 -0.58
CA PHE A 304 20.69 -8.06 -1.45
C PHE A 304 19.95 -7.50 -2.66
N GLY A 305 19.99 -6.18 -2.90
CA GLY A 305 19.35 -5.52 -4.03
C GLY A 305 17.88 -5.11 -3.80
N LEU A 306 17.41 -5.17 -2.54
CA LEU A 306 16.06 -4.72 -2.19
C LEU A 306 16.08 -3.24 -1.82
N GLU A 307 15.13 -2.47 -2.33
CA GLU A 307 14.85 -1.11 -1.90
C GLU A 307 13.74 -1.11 -0.86
N VAL A 308 13.98 -0.43 0.26
CA VAL A 308 13.01 -0.23 1.33
C VAL A 308 12.51 1.19 1.28
N PHE A 309 11.21 1.33 1.11
CA PHE A 309 10.55 2.62 0.89
C PHE A 309 10.18 3.30 2.20
N GLU A 310 10.15 4.64 2.16
CA GLU A 310 9.56 5.43 3.23
C GLU A 310 8.02 5.48 3.06
N PRO A 311 7.25 5.54 4.17
CA PRO A 311 5.79 5.52 4.11
C PRO A 311 5.18 6.60 3.22
N ALA A 312 5.76 7.79 3.16
CA ALA A 312 5.28 8.87 2.31
C ALA A 312 5.37 8.51 0.82
N THR A 313 6.49 7.93 0.38
CA THR A 313 6.68 7.49 -1.01
C THR A 313 5.72 6.37 -1.37
N THR A 314 5.56 5.38 -0.47
CA THR A 314 4.60 4.27 -0.68
C THR A 314 3.18 4.77 -0.82
N LYS A 315 2.72 5.67 0.06
CA LYS A 315 1.35 6.25 -0.02
C LYS A 315 1.11 6.92 -1.37
N THR A 316 2.04 7.76 -1.81
CA THR A 316 1.91 8.49 -3.07
C THR A 316 1.89 7.53 -4.26
N LEU A 317 2.78 6.55 -4.28
CA LEU A 317 2.83 5.55 -5.34
C LEU A 317 1.53 4.73 -5.40
N MET A 318 1.06 4.24 -4.24
CA MET A 318 -0.18 3.44 -4.17
C MET A 318 -1.42 4.27 -4.49
N ALA A 319 -1.46 5.54 -4.11
CA ALA A 319 -2.55 6.45 -4.51
C ALA A 319 -2.55 6.71 -6.02
N ALA A 320 -1.38 6.90 -6.64
CA ALA A 320 -1.29 7.07 -8.08
C ALA A 320 -1.76 5.81 -8.84
N LEU A 321 -1.37 4.62 -8.39
CA LEU A 321 -1.84 3.37 -8.99
C LEU A 321 -3.35 3.17 -8.81
N LEU A 322 -3.90 3.52 -7.66
CA LEU A 322 -5.35 3.52 -7.45
C LEU A 322 -6.07 4.44 -8.45
N VAL A 323 -5.60 5.68 -8.59
CA VAL A 323 -6.16 6.66 -9.55
C VAL A 323 -6.06 6.11 -10.97
N HIS A 324 -4.92 5.56 -11.36
CA HIS A 324 -4.74 4.93 -12.67
C HIS A 324 -5.79 3.85 -12.92
N ASP A 325 -5.89 2.88 -12.00
CA ASP A 325 -6.76 1.72 -12.16
C ASP A 325 -8.24 2.12 -12.25
N LEU A 326 -8.67 3.09 -11.45
CA LEU A 326 -10.06 3.59 -11.49
C LEU A 326 -10.41 4.30 -12.81
N HIS A 327 -9.44 4.89 -13.50
CA HIS A 327 -9.65 5.54 -14.79
C HIS A 327 -9.45 4.61 -15.98
N THR A 328 -8.78 3.47 -15.79
CA THR A 328 -8.48 2.50 -16.85
C THR A 328 -9.26 1.18 -16.75
N GLY A 329 -10.18 1.09 -15.80
CA GLY A 329 -11.01 -0.10 -15.61
C GLY A 329 -10.42 -1.17 -14.69
N GLY A 330 -9.42 -0.82 -13.86
CA GLY A 330 -8.87 -1.72 -12.85
C GLY A 330 -7.70 -2.60 -13.30
N GLY A 331 -6.98 -2.14 -14.32
CA GLY A 331 -5.84 -2.84 -14.90
C GLY A 331 -6.23 -3.76 -16.05
N PRO A 332 -5.25 -4.33 -16.77
CA PRO A 332 -5.51 -5.19 -17.92
C PRO A 332 -6.12 -6.52 -17.47
N GLU A 333 -7.14 -6.96 -18.18
CA GLU A 333 -7.60 -8.34 -18.10
C GLU A 333 -6.56 -9.25 -18.76
N GLN A 334 -6.01 -10.16 -17.99
CA GLN A 334 -5.05 -11.13 -18.46
C GLN A 334 -5.66 -12.54 -18.46
N ALA A 335 -5.04 -13.46 -19.20
CA ALA A 335 -5.50 -14.85 -19.28
C ALA A 335 -5.55 -15.56 -17.91
N HIS A 336 -4.75 -15.09 -16.97
CA HIS A 336 -4.69 -15.67 -15.63
C HIS A 336 -4.60 -14.59 -14.54
N PRO A 337 -5.31 -14.74 -13.39
CA PRO A 337 -5.32 -13.75 -12.30
C PRO A 337 -3.94 -13.35 -11.76
N TRP A 338 -2.95 -14.25 -11.80
CA TRP A 338 -1.60 -13.92 -11.37
C TRP A 338 -0.92 -12.87 -12.25
N GLN A 339 -1.28 -12.79 -13.52
CA GLN A 339 -0.75 -11.78 -14.43
C GLN A 339 -1.28 -10.39 -14.09
N ASP A 340 -2.54 -10.30 -13.66
CA ASP A 340 -3.11 -9.06 -13.15
C ASP A 340 -2.44 -8.62 -11.84
N GLU A 341 -2.14 -9.56 -10.94
CA GLU A 341 -1.39 -9.25 -9.71
C GLU A 341 0.04 -8.79 -9.99
N ALA A 342 0.66 -9.26 -11.07
CA ALA A 342 1.99 -8.83 -11.48
C ALA A 342 1.99 -7.47 -12.18
N HIS A 343 0.86 -7.03 -12.73
CA HIS A 343 0.74 -5.73 -13.37
C HIS A 343 0.88 -4.60 -12.35
N ALA A 344 1.56 -3.52 -12.74
CA ALA A 344 1.79 -2.33 -11.91
C ALA A 344 2.41 -2.59 -10.52
N ALA A 345 3.06 -3.75 -10.32
CA ALA A 345 3.61 -4.11 -9.02
C ALA A 345 4.85 -3.29 -8.64
N ALA A 346 4.92 -2.89 -7.36
CA ALA A 346 6.03 -2.12 -6.78
C ALA A 346 6.74 -2.93 -5.68
N HIS A 347 7.20 -4.11 -6.02
CA HIS A 347 7.71 -5.13 -5.08
C HIS A 347 9.08 -4.82 -4.44
N GLY A 348 9.65 -3.62 -4.66
CA GLY A 348 10.92 -3.21 -4.05
C GLY A 348 12.14 -4.02 -4.49
N GLY A 349 12.11 -4.64 -5.66
CA GLY A 349 13.16 -5.51 -6.17
C GLY A 349 12.97 -7.00 -5.86
N MET A 350 12.04 -7.37 -4.99
CA MET A 350 11.91 -8.74 -4.46
C MET A 350 11.79 -9.80 -5.56
N TRP A 351 11.17 -9.48 -6.69
CA TRP A 351 10.99 -10.40 -7.80
C TRP A 351 12.21 -10.51 -8.73
N ARG A 352 13.12 -9.52 -8.69
CA ARG A 352 14.21 -9.38 -9.67
C ARG A 352 15.59 -9.52 -9.07
N VAL A 353 15.70 -9.69 -7.73
CA VAL A 353 16.95 -9.89 -7.02
C VAL A 353 17.54 -11.30 -7.29
N PRO A 354 18.87 -11.46 -7.12
CA PRO A 354 19.57 -12.71 -7.45
C PRO A 354 19.19 -13.91 -6.57
N TYR A 355 18.71 -13.66 -5.34
CA TYR A 355 18.46 -14.70 -4.35
C TYR A 355 16.98 -14.85 -4.03
N ALA A 356 16.54 -16.08 -3.81
CA ALA A 356 15.21 -16.32 -3.23
C ALA A 356 15.07 -15.59 -1.90
N PRO A 357 14.05 -14.71 -1.71
CA PRO A 357 13.95 -13.80 -0.57
C PRO A 357 14.10 -14.51 0.77
N ARG A 358 13.41 -15.62 0.98
CA ARG A 358 13.50 -16.42 2.22
C ARG A 358 14.91 -16.96 2.50
N SER A 359 15.70 -17.25 1.47
CA SER A 359 17.06 -17.77 1.62
C SER A 359 18.08 -16.71 2.03
N ALA A 360 17.74 -15.43 1.85
CA ALA A 360 18.59 -14.28 2.19
C ALA A 360 18.13 -13.56 3.47
N LEU A 361 16.87 -13.72 3.89
CA LEU A 361 16.25 -12.98 4.99
C LEU A 361 17.07 -13.02 6.30
N GLY A 362 17.50 -14.21 6.74
CA GLY A 362 18.29 -14.37 7.97
C GLY A 362 19.65 -13.66 7.88
N LEU A 363 20.31 -13.71 6.73
CA LEU A 363 21.57 -13.01 6.49
C LEU A 363 21.36 -11.49 6.43
N ALA A 364 20.26 -11.03 5.82
CA ALA A 364 19.91 -9.62 5.83
C ALA A 364 19.71 -9.11 7.27
N ALA A 365 18.99 -9.86 8.10
CA ALA A 365 18.81 -9.51 9.51
C ALA A 365 20.13 -9.46 10.28
N LEU A 366 21.02 -10.43 10.09
CA LEU A 366 22.34 -10.47 10.71
C LEU A 366 23.19 -9.24 10.31
N LEU A 367 23.26 -8.95 9.00
CA LEU A 367 24.03 -7.84 8.47
C LEU A 367 23.45 -6.48 8.88
N GLY A 368 22.12 -6.35 8.98
CA GLY A 368 21.47 -5.15 9.48
C GLY A 368 21.72 -4.93 10.96
N TYR A 369 21.69 -5.98 11.77
CA TYR A 369 21.98 -5.93 13.20
C TYR A 369 23.43 -5.50 13.48
N THR A 370 24.41 -6.07 12.76
CA THR A 370 25.82 -5.69 12.92
C THR A 370 26.10 -4.25 12.49
N ALA A 371 25.44 -3.79 11.41
CA ALA A 371 25.56 -2.41 10.97
C ALA A 371 25.00 -1.42 12.01
N ALA A 372 23.88 -1.73 12.64
CA ALA A 372 23.30 -0.91 13.70
C ALA A 372 24.23 -0.83 14.93
N ARG A 373 24.81 -1.95 15.37
CA ARG A 373 25.78 -1.97 16.50
C ARG A 373 27.02 -1.12 16.22
N ASN A 374 27.62 -1.26 15.03
CA ASN A 374 28.81 -0.50 14.65
C ASN A 374 28.55 1.01 14.57
N LYS A 375 27.32 1.45 14.29
CA LYS A 375 26.94 2.87 14.34
C LYS A 375 26.81 3.41 15.75
N VAL A 376 26.14 2.67 16.64
CA VAL A 376 26.03 3.03 18.05
C VAL A 376 27.42 3.17 18.67
N GLN A 377 28.36 2.26 18.34
CA GLN A 377 29.73 2.32 18.84
C GLN A 377 30.54 3.48 18.27
N ARG A 378 30.20 4.00 17.06
CA ARG A 378 30.90 5.12 16.42
C ARG A 378 30.27 6.48 16.68
N GLY A 379 29.24 6.60 17.55
CA GLY A 379 28.61 7.85 17.94
C GLY A 379 27.92 8.61 16.80
N GLY A 380 27.70 7.95 15.65
CA GLY A 380 27.05 8.58 14.49
C GLY A 380 25.53 8.43 14.52
N PRO A 381 24.78 9.46 14.07
CA PRO A 381 23.35 9.31 13.83
C PRO A 381 23.10 8.18 12.83
N LEU A 382 21.97 7.45 12.99
CA LEU A 382 21.51 6.46 12.03
C LEU A 382 21.48 7.08 10.62
N PRO A 383 21.85 6.38 9.52
CA PRO A 383 21.82 6.97 8.20
C PRO A 383 20.41 7.44 7.92
N ASP A 384 20.26 8.72 7.88
CA ASP A 384 19.16 9.36 7.18
C ASP A 384 19.35 9.03 5.70
N GLN A 385 18.85 7.88 5.29
CA GLN A 385 18.63 7.59 3.87
C GLN A 385 17.40 8.40 3.48
N ARG A 386 17.58 9.73 3.38
CA ARG A 386 16.59 10.59 2.74
C ARG A 386 16.52 10.13 1.29
N GLN A 387 15.58 9.23 1.02
CA GLN A 387 15.08 9.16 -0.35
C GLN A 387 14.61 10.57 -0.67
N PRO A 388 15.07 11.18 -1.77
CA PRO A 388 14.49 12.44 -2.21
C PRO A 388 12.98 12.18 -2.30
N ARG A 389 12.20 13.04 -1.64
CA ARG A 389 10.73 12.96 -1.75
C ARG A 389 10.42 12.90 -3.23
N VAL A 390 9.71 11.86 -3.66
CA VAL A 390 9.11 11.84 -5.01
C VAL A 390 8.36 13.15 -5.09
N GLY A 391 8.69 13.98 -6.09
CA GLY A 391 8.04 15.28 -6.26
C GLY A 391 6.53 15.04 -6.14
N VAL A 392 5.89 15.80 -5.26
CA VAL A 392 4.46 15.67 -5.00
C VAL A 392 3.78 15.87 -6.35
N LEU A 393 3.06 14.85 -6.83
CA LEU A 393 2.04 15.06 -7.85
C LEU A 393 1.10 16.10 -7.25
N SER A 394 1.21 17.35 -7.67
CA SER A 394 0.40 18.46 -7.18
C SER A 394 -0.70 18.68 -8.20
N ALA A 395 -1.96 18.59 -7.78
CA ALA A 395 -3.02 19.20 -8.51
C ALA A 395 -2.77 20.72 -8.54
N ALA A 396 -2.87 21.34 -9.70
CA ALA A 396 -2.76 22.80 -9.83
C ALA A 396 -3.68 23.45 -8.80
N ARG A 397 -3.14 24.39 -8.02
CA ARG A 397 -3.85 25.10 -6.95
C ARG A 397 -4.99 25.95 -7.52
N GLY A 398 -6.17 25.34 -7.68
CA GLY A 398 -7.43 26.03 -7.66
C GLY A 398 -7.76 26.36 -6.21
N GLY A 399 -8.16 27.61 -5.94
CA GLY A 399 -8.35 28.28 -4.67
C GLY A 399 -8.54 27.41 -3.43
N GLN A 400 -7.74 27.69 -2.41
CA GLN A 400 -7.80 27.06 -1.10
C GLN A 400 -9.14 27.40 -0.41
N HIS A 401 -10.10 26.45 -0.46
CA HIS A 401 -11.10 26.36 0.60
C HIS A 401 -10.58 25.35 1.62
N PRO A 402 -10.69 25.60 2.94
CA PRO A 402 -10.39 24.61 3.97
C PRO A 402 -11.27 23.38 3.74
N GLY A 403 -10.71 22.17 3.86
CA GLY A 403 -11.43 20.93 3.65
C GLY A 403 -12.63 20.79 4.58
N GLU A 404 -13.77 20.42 4.02
CA GLU A 404 -15.02 20.19 4.76
C GLU A 404 -14.98 18.81 5.43
N VAL A 405 -15.34 18.75 6.72
CA VAL A 405 -15.46 17.51 7.49
C VAL A 405 -16.93 17.34 7.86
N VAL A 406 -17.60 16.33 7.33
CA VAL A 406 -19.00 16.02 7.60
C VAL A 406 -19.11 14.57 8.06
N GLY A 407 -19.88 14.29 9.11
CA GLY A 407 -20.02 12.90 9.58
C GLY A 407 -21.37 12.59 10.20
N GLN A 408 -21.93 11.38 9.92
CA GLN A 408 -23.05 10.84 10.69
C GLN A 408 -23.30 9.35 10.46
N ILE A 409 -23.55 8.59 11.54
CA ILE A 409 -24.24 7.28 11.52
C ILE A 409 -25.25 7.22 12.68
N GLY A 410 -26.51 6.89 12.37
CA GLY A 410 -27.49 6.45 13.36
C GLY A 410 -27.33 4.96 13.69
N ARG A 411 -27.38 4.55 14.97
CA ARG A 411 -27.52 3.14 15.35
C ARG A 411 -28.93 2.67 15.03
N ALA A 412 -29.06 1.54 14.32
CA ALA A 412 -30.32 0.82 14.21
C ALA A 412 -30.78 0.35 15.61
N PRO A 413 -32.10 0.33 15.91
CA PRO A 413 -32.59 -0.24 17.17
C PRO A 413 -32.26 -1.73 17.24
N ALA A 414 -31.97 -2.19 18.46
CA ALA A 414 -31.62 -3.56 18.77
C ALA A 414 -32.76 -4.54 18.49
#